data_87fca4ea70aaf6b1bb8a8b1dc9f74aa1
#
_entry.id   87fca4ea70aaf6b1bb8a8b1dc9f74aa1
#
_cell.length_a   1.000
_cell.length_b   1.000
_cell.length_c   1.000
_cell.angle_alpha   90.00
_cell.angle_beta   90.00
_cell.angle_gamma   90.00
#
_symmetry.space_group_name_H-M   'P 1'
#
loop_
_entity.id
_entity.type
_entity.pdbx_description
1 polymer ?
#
loop_
_entity_poly.entity_id
_entity_poly.type
_entity_poly.pdbx_seq_one_letter_code
_entity_poly.pdbx_strand_id
1 'polypeptide(L)'
;MKKVIGIVSGKGGVGKSLVTSMLAVSMNRKGHHTAILDADITGPSIPMAFGVADERPAVTPDGRLMIPAKSLEGVEIMSANLLLENATDPVIWRGPVIAGAVKQFWTETLWQDVDYMFVDMPPGTGDVPLTVFQSLPVDGIIIVTSPQELVGMIVAKAVNMAKKMDIPILGVVENMSYLECPDCKKHIHVFGESHVEQAAQENGLKVLAQIPIDPKIAQMVDGGRVEYIEMPWFEKAAEAVEAL
;
A
#
# COMPACT_ATOMS: atom_id res chain seq x y z
N MET A 1 12.56 9.46 10.06
CA MET A 1 12.05 8.65 8.93
C MET A 1 13.19 8.40 7.96
N LYS A 2 13.50 7.11 7.69
CA LYS A 2 14.67 6.77 6.85
C LYS A 2 14.30 6.61 5.38
N LYS A 3 13.19 5.91 5.09
CA LYS A 3 12.74 5.62 3.72
C LYS A 3 11.22 5.74 3.58
N VAL A 4 10.79 6.25 2.42
CA VAL A 4 9.39 6.41 2.04
C VAL A 4 9.10 5.66 0.75
N ILE A 5 8.19 4.70 0.80
CA ILE A 5 7.87 3.81 -0.30
C ILE A 5 6.41 4.04 -0.74
N GLY A 6 6.22 4.47 -1.98
CA GLY A 6 4.89 4.62 -2.57
C GLY A 6 4.38 3.29 -3.14
N ILE A 7 3.16 2.91 -2.78
CA ILE A 7 2.49 1.74 -3.35
C ILE A 7 1.48 2.21 -4.37
N VAL A 8 1.68 1.83 -5.63
CA VAL A 8 0.91 2.33 -6.78
C VAL A 8 0.19 1.22 -7.50
N SER A 9 -0.92 1.55 -8.14
CA SER A 9 -1.63 0.63 -9.03
C SER A 9 -2.20 1.38 -10.22
N GLY A 10 -2.29 0.72 -11.36
CA GLY A 10 -2.86 1.32 -12.57
C GLY A 10 -4.38 1.45 -12.53
N LYS A 11 -5.07 0.76 -11.62
CA LYS A 11 -6.53 0.81 -11.42
C LYS A 11 -6.89 0.46 -9.98
N GLY A 12 -8.12 0.76 -9.58
CA GLY A 12 -8.69 0.35 -8.31
C GLY A 12 -9.00 -1.15 -8.24
N GLY A 13 -9.11 -1.70 -7.03
CA GLY A 13 -9.55 -3.07 -6.80
C GLY A 13 -8.50 -4.17 -7.01
N VAL A 14 -7.22 -3.84 -7.22
CA VAL A 14 -6.13 -4.83 -7.35
C VAL A 14 -5.53 -5.26 -6.00
N GLY A 15 -6.00 -4.69 -4.89
CA GLY A 15 -5.49 -5.00 -3.55
C GLY A 15 -4.25 -4.21 -3.16
N LYS A 16 -4.08 -2.99 -3.66
CA LYS A 16 -2.99 -2.08 -3.33
C LYS A 16 -2.84 -1.89 -1.81
N SER A 17 -3.93 -1.56 -1.11
CA SER A 17 -3.92 -1.34 0.35
C SER A 17 -3.60 -2.60 1.14
N LEU A 18 -3.98 -3.78 0.64
CA LEU A 18 -3.54 -5.06 1.22
C LEU A 18 -2.02 -5.22 1.10
N VAL A 19 -1.44 -4.95 -0.07
CA VAL A 19 0.01 -5.01 -0.29
C VAL A 19 0.73 -3.99 0.57
N THR A 20 0.20 -2.76 0.70
CA THR A 20 0.72 -1.73 1.60
C THR A 20 0.77 -2.23 3.05
N SER A 21 -0.33 -2.81 3.53
CA SER A 21 -0.43 -3.38 4.87
C SER A 21 0.56 -4.53 5.07
N MET A 22 0.66 -5.46 4.11
CA MET A 22 1.59 -6.60 4.16
C MET A 22 3.05 -6.15 4.18
N LEU A 23 3.43 -5.11 3.44
CA LEU A 23 4.78 -4.54 3.47
C LEU A 23 5.11 -3.97 4.86
N ALA A 24 4.21 -3.16 5.41
CA ALA A 24 4.41 -2.58 6.73
C ALA A 24 4.55 -3.68 7.80
N VAL A 25 3.68 -4.69 7.80
CA VAL A 25 3.74 -5.84 8.72
C VAL A 25 5.03 -6.65 8.52
N SER A 26 5.43 -6.91 7.27
CA SER A 26 6.64 -7.68 6.97
C SER A 26 7.90 -6.99 7.47
N MET A 27 8.01 -5.68 7.28
CA MET A 27 9.13 -4.88 7.76
C MET A 27 9.10 -4.72 9.30
N ASN A 28 7.91 -4.58 9.90
CA ASN A 28 7.76 -4.53 11.36
C ASN A 28 8.23 -5.83 12.02
N ARG A 29 7.86 -7.00 11.46
CA ARG A 29 8.32 -8.32 11.93
C ARG A 29 9.84 -8.52 11.82
N LYS A 30 10.50 -7.80 10.93
CA LYS A 30 11.98 -7.77 10.82
C LYS A 30 12.63 -6.83 11.85
N GLY A 31 11.85 -6.18 12.71
CA GLY A 31 12.32 -5.30 13.79
C GLY A 31 12.46 -3.83 13.36
N HIS A 32 11.93 -3.43 12.22
CA HIS A 32 11.91 -2.03 11.80
C HIS A 32 10.66 -1.33 12.32
N HIS A 33 10.79 -0.06 12.70
CA HIS A 33 9.64 0.77 13.04
C HIS A 33 8.96 1.25 11.75
N THR A 34 7.71 0.85 11.55
CA THR A 34 6.97 1.10 10.30
C THR A 34 5.76 2.00 10.49
N ALA A 35 5.45 2.76 9.46
CA ALA A 35 4.24 3.57 9.41
C ALA A 35 3.54 3.44 8.05
N ILE A 36 2.24 3.72 8.05
CA ILE A 36 1.42 3.81 6.84
C ILE A 36 0.77 5.20 6.78
N LEU A 37 0.98 5.87 5.66
CA LEU A 37 0.24 7.05 5.27
C LEU A 37 -0.77 6.65 4.19
N ASP A 38 -2.05 6.59 4.57
CA ASP A 38 -3.14 6.26 3.66
C ASP A 38 -3.57 7.51 2.89
N ALA A 39 -3.15 7.59 1.63
CA ALA A 39 -3.50 8.66 0.70
C ALA A 39 -4.66 8.27 -0.25
N ASP A 40 -5.18 7.03 -0.16
CA ASP A 40 -6.38 6.59 -0.87
C ASP A 40 -7.64 6.90 -0.04
N ILE A 41 -8.11 8.13 -0.15
CA ILE A 41 -9.22 8.66 0.66
C ILE A 41 -10.56 8.01 0.32
N THR A 42 -10.63 7.24 -0.75
CA THR A 42 -11.89 6.70 -1.27
C THR A 42 -12.41 5.45 -0.56
N GLY A 43 -11.62 4.86 0.34
CA GLY A 43 -12.03 3.67 1.10
C GLY A 43 -11.22 3.47 2.39
N PRO A 44 -11.87 3.16 3.52
CA PRO A 44 -11.22 3.01 4.84
C PRO A 44 -10.46 1.69 5.01
N SER A 45 -9.79 1.18 3.98
CA SER A 45 -9.25 -0.19 3.96
C SER A 45 -8.07 -0.39 4.92
N ILE A 46 -7.19 0.58 5.08
CA ILE A 46 -6.02 0.46 5.96
C ILE A 46 -6.43 0.42 7.44
N PRO A 47 -7.20 1.39 7.99
CA PRO A 47 -7.63 1.31 9.39
C PRO A 47 -8.43 0.06 9.73
N MET A 48 -9.27 -0.41 8.82
CA MET A 48 -10.05 -1.65 9.00
C MET A 48 -9.12 -2.87 9.08
N ALA A 49 -8.15 -2.98 8.17
CA ALA A 49 -7.23 -4.11 8.11
C ALA A 49 -6.41 -4.29 9.41
N PHE A 50 -6.09 -3.19 10.08
CA PHE A 50 -5.34 -3.18 11.34
C PHE A 50 -6.23 -3.12 12.60
N GLY A 51 -7.56 -3.10 12.45
CA GLY A 51 -8.48 -3.07 13.59
C GLY A 51 -8.50 -1.74 14.35
N VAL A 52 -8.09 -0.63 13.71
CA VAL A 52 -8.05 0.72 14.30
C VAL A 52 -9.08 1.68 13.67
N ALA A 53 -10.07 1.16 12.96
CA ALA A 53 -11.05 1.98 12.24
C ALA A 53 -11.89 2.89 13.17
N ASP A 54 -12.09 2.49 14.42
CA ASP A 54 -12.84 3.25 15.42
C ASP A 54 -11.94 4.20 16.23
N GLU A 55 -10.63 4.15 16.04
CA GLU A 55 -9.72 5.06 16.71
C GLU A 55 -9.82 6.47 16.12
N ARG A 56 -9.60 7.47 16.95
CA ARG A 56 -9.50 8.86 16.52
C ARG A 56 -8.11 9.37 16.85
N PRO A 57 -7.39 9.94 15.88
CA PRO A 57 -6.10 10.54 16.15
C PRO A 57 -6.21 11.60 17.25
N ALA A 58 -5.44 11.42 18.31
CA ALA A 58 -5.31 12.42 19.34
C ALA A 58 -4.46 13.60 18.83
N VAL A 59 -4.47 14.70 19.57
CA VAL A 59 -3.63 15.85 19.29
C VAL A 59 -2.62 16.00 20.43
N THR A 60 -1.40 16.42 20.11
CA THR A 60 -0.38 16.71 21.12
C THR A 60 -0.87 17.78 22.13
N PRO A 61 -0.36 17.81 23.37
CA PRO A 61 -0.83 18.76 24.40
C PRO A 61 -0.74 20.23 23.99
N ASP A 62 0.16 20.57 23.07
CA ASP A 62 0.30 21.92 22.50
C ASP A 62 -0.66 22.21 21.32
N GLY A 63 -1.44 21.20 20.92
CA GLY A 63 -2.44 21.32 19.84
C GLY A 63 -1.86 21.38 18.44
N ARG A 64 -0.56 21.09 18.24
CA ARG A 64 0.12 21.32 16.97
C ARG A 64 0.20 20.11 16.06
N LEU A 65 0.31 18.91 16.62
CA LEU A 65 0.52 17.69 15.85
C LEU A 65 -0.56 16.66 16.15
N MET A 66 -0.95 15.90 15.15
CA MET A 66 -1.79 14.71 15.28
C MET A 66 -0.93 13.53 15.75
N ILE A 67 -1.47 12.71 16.63
CA ILE A 67 -0.85 11.46 17.06
C ILE A 67 -1.45 10.35 16.21
N PRO A 68 -0.64 9.59 15.43
CA PRO A 68 -1.16 8.53 14.58
C PRO A 68 -1.80 7.42 15.42
N ALA A 69 -2.77 6.70 14.86
CA ALA A 69 -3.25 5.46 15.44
C ALA A 69 -2.12 4.44 15.44
N LYS A 70 -2.12 3.52 16.42
CA LYS A 70 -1.13 2.43 16.50
C LYS A 70 -1.83 1.08 16.45
N SER A 71 -1.37 0.21 15.58
CA SER A 71 -1.80 -1.17 15.56
C SER A 71 -1.30 -1.95 16.78
N LEU A 72 -1.76 -3.18 16.95
CA LEU A 72 -1.36 -4.06 18.05
C LEU A 72 0.16 -4.31 18.08
N GLU A 73 0.79 -4.48 16.92
CA GLU A 73 2.23 -4.72 16.78
C GLU A 73 3.03 -3.40 16.59
N GLY A 74 2.37 -2.25 16.73
CA GLY A 74 3.01 -0.94 16.79
C GLY A 74 3.21 -0.22 15.46
N VAL A 75 2.57 -0.66 14.37
CA VAL A 75 2.58 0.08 13.09
C VAL A 75 1.82 1.40 13.28
N GLU A 76 2.44 2.53 12.94
CA GLU A 76 1.79 3.85 13.00
C GLU A 76 0.94 4.09 11.75
N ILE A 77 -0.30 4.54 11.94
CA ILE A 77 -1.27 4.68 10.84
C ILE A 77 -1.91 6.06 10.88
N MET A 78 -1.83 6.77 9.75
CA MET A 78 -2.60 7.98 9.51
C MET A 78 -3.41 7.84 8.23
N SER A 79 -4.72 8.05 8.34
CA SER A 79 -5.68 7.99 7.23
C SER A 79 -6.71 9.10 7.40
N ALA A 80 -7.19 9.66 6.30
CA ALA A 80 -8.30 10.60 6.30
C ALA A 80 -9.57 9.99 6.92
N ASN A 81 -9.74 8.69 6.79
CA ASN A 81 -10.90 7.96 7.32
C ASN A 81 -10.96 7.97 8.86
N LEU A 82 -9.82 8.12 9.53
CA LEU A 82 -9.76 8.27 11.00
C LEU A 82 -10.24 9.63 11.49
N LEU A 83 -10.37 10.62 10.60
CA LEU A 83 -10.82 11.97 10.90
C LEU A 83 -12.31 12.20 10.59
N LEU A 84 -12.97 11.26 9.92
CA LEU A 84 -14.39 11.35 9.60
C LEU A 84 -15.23 11.05 10.85
N GLU A 85 -16.33 11.81 11.03
CA GLU A 85 -17.29 11.54 12.12
C GLU A 85 -17.93 10.16 11.96
N ASN A 86 -18.31 9.80 10.71
CA ASN A 86 -18.79 8.47 10.36
C ASN A 86 -17.95 7.89 9.23
N ALA A 87 -17.53 6.64 9.35
CA ALA A 87 -16.73 5.94 8.33
C ALA A 87 -17.44 5.80 6.97
N THR A 88 -18.77 6.01 6.93
CA THR A 88 -19.60 5.95 5.72
C THR A 88 -19.85 7.32 5.08
N ASP A 89 -19.34 8.40 5.67
CA ASP A 89 -19.52 9.72 5.12
C ASP A 89 -18.79 9.86 3.78
N PRO A 90 -19.47 10.34 2.72
CA PRO A 90 -18.84 10.46 1.42
C PRO A 90 -17.80 11.58 1.43
N VAL A 91 -16.55 11.22 1.17
CA VAL A 91 -15.47 12.20 1.02
C VAL A 91 -15.42 12.65 -0.44
N ILE A 92 -15.98 13.83 -0.72
CA ILE A 92 -15.97 14.42 -2.07
C ILE A 92 -14.80 15.41 -2.15
N TRP A 93 -13.59 14.90 -2.27
CA TRP A 93 -12.41 15.75 -2.41
C TRP A 93 -11.89 15.74 -3.86
N ARG A 94 -11.54 16.91 -4.35
CA ARG A 94 -10.87 17.07 -5.64
C ARG A 94 -9.36 16.89 -5.46
N GLY A 95 -8.64 16.51 -6.52
CA GLY A 95 -7.21 16.22 -6.49
C GLY A 95 -6.34 17.18 -5.66
N PRO A 96 -6.45 18.51 -5.82
CA PRO A 96 -5.66 19.46 -5.02
C PRO A 96 -5.95 19.40 -3.51
N VAL A 97 -7.20 19.09 -3.13
CA VAL A 97 -7.59 18.95 -1.71
C VAL A 97 -7.01 17.68 -1.12
N ILE A 98 -7.03 16.58 -1.89
CA ILE A 98 -6.40 15.30 -1.49
C ILE A 98 -4.91 15.51 -1.24
N ALA A 99 -4.20 16.13 -2.17
CA ALA A 99 -2.77 16.39 -2.03
C ALA A 99 -2.46 17.31 -0.84
N GLY A 100 -3.30 18.31 -0.60
CA GLY A 100 -3.20 19.18 0.59
C GLY A 100 -3.34 18.40 1.89
N ALA A 101 -4.34 17.51 1.98
CA ALA A 101 -4.56 16.67 3.15
C ALA A 101 -3.40 15.67 3.37
N VAL A 102 -2.93 15.01 2.32
CA VAL A 102 -1.79 14.10 2.41
C VAL A 102 -0.52 14.83 2.87
N LYS A 103 -0.28 16.05 2.35
CA LYS A 103 0.83 16.88 2.81
C LYS A 103 0.68 17.26 4.28
N GLN A 104 -0.54 17.60 4.71
CA GLN A 104 -0.83 17.92 6.10
C GLN A 104 -0.57 16.70 7.00
N PHE A 105 -1.04 15.52 6.64
CA PHE A 105 -0.75 14.28 7.37
C PHE A 105 0.73 13.97 7.45
N TRP A 106 1.48 14.30 6.41
CA TRP A 106 2.93 14.17 6.42
C TRP A 106 3.60 15.13 7.40
N THR A 107 3.22 16.41 7.39
CA THR A 107 3.92 17.47 8.13
C THR A 107 3.38 17.73 9.53
N GLU A 108 2.10 17.41 9.80
CA GLU A 108 1.41 17.70 11.06
C GLU A 108 1.09 16.44 11.88
N THR A 109 1.65 15.28 11.52
CA THR A 109 1.60 14.07 12.33
C THR A 109 2.91 13.87 13.09
N LEU A 110 2.80 13.49 14.36
CA LEU A 110 3.94 13.15 15.20
C LEU A 110 4.41 11.72 14.90
N TRP A 111 5.19 11.57 13.84
CA TRP A 111 5.82 10.31 13.51
C TRP A 111 7.01 10.03 14.44
N GLN A 112 7.05 8.89 15.13
CA GLN A 112 8.06 8.55 16.12
C GLN A 112 9.12 7.61 15.51
N ASP A 113 10.31 8.13 15.19
CA ASP A 113 11.49 7.35 14.75
C ASP A 113 11.22 6.26 13.71
N VAL A 114 10.31 6.55 12.77
CA VAL A 114 9.90 5.63 11.70
C VAL A 114 11.08 5.32 10.78
N ASP A 115 11.39 4.03 10.60
CA ASP A 115 12.38 3.57 9.64
C ASP A 115 11.81 3.58 8.23
N TYR A 116 10.67 2.94 8.03
CA TYR A 116 10.01 2.81 6.72
C TYR A 116 8.57 3.31 6.79
N MET A 117 8.25 4.26 5.93
CA MET A 117 6.88 4.70 5.69
C MET A 117 6.37 4.15 4.37
N PHE A 118 5.22 3.49 4.40
CA PHE A 118 4.50 3.03 3.23
C PHE A 118 3.35 3.98 2.93
N VAL A 119 3.32 4.51 1.71
CA VAL A 119 2.26 5.43 1.27
C VAL A 119 1.29 4.66 0.38
N ASP A 120 0.07 4.45 0.86
CA ASP A 120 -1.00 3.86 0.05
C ASP A 120 -1.56 4.91 -0.90
N MET A 121 -1.11 4.87 -2.16
CA MET A 121 -1.38 5.91 -3.16
C MET A 121 -2.81 5.80 -3.70
N PRO A 122 -3.44 6.91 -4.11
CA PRO A 122 -4.68 6.85 -4.87
C PRO A 122 -4.53 5.97 -6.12
N PRO A 123 -5.58 5.25 -6.55
CA PRO A 123 -5.50 4.38 -7.72
C PRO A 123 -5.31 5.16 -9.03
N GLY A 124 -4.67 4.53 -10.00
CA GLY A 124 -4.42 5.10 -11.32
C GLY A 124 -3.04 5.75 -11.46
N THR A 125 -2.82 6.33 -12.65
CA THR A 125 -1.58 7.00 -13.04
C THR A 125 -1.85 8.42 -13.55
N GLY A 126 -2.94 9.03 -13.12
CA GLY A 126 -3.38 10.37 -13.50
C GLY A 126 -2.86 11.47 -12.57
N ASP A 127 -3.55 12.61 -12.60
CA ASP A 127 -3.11 13.83 -11.90
C ASP A 127 -3.09 13.69 -10.37
N VAL A 128 -4.02 12.92 -9.77
CA VAL A 128 -4.12 12.79 -8.32
C VAL A 128 -2.90 12.08 -7.73
N PRO A 129 -2.53 10.86 -8.19
CA PRO A 129 -1.29 10.21 -7.76
C PRO A 129 -0.05 11.08 -8.01
N LEU A 130 0.05 11.73 -9.17
CA LEU A 130 1.18 12.63 -9.48
C LEU A 130 1.31 13.76 -8.47
N THR A 131 0.19 14.40 -8.11
CA THR A 131 0.20 15.52 -7.16
C THR A 131 0.59 15.04 -5.75
N VAL A 132 0.15 13.85 -5.34
CA VAL A 132 0.56 13.25 -4.06
C VAL A 132 2.07 12.96 -4.07
N PHE A 133 2.60 12.35 -5.13
CA PHE A 133 4.04 12.12 -5.28
C PHE A 133 4.88 13.39 -5.18
N GLN A 134 4.43 14.49 -5.82
CA GLN A 134 5.12 15.78 -5.75
C GLN A 134 5.09 16.41 -4.35
N SER A 135 4.21 15.95 -3.48
CA SER A 135 4.04 16.48 -2.12
C SER A 135 4.84 15.72 -1.06
N LEU A 136 5.38 14.55 -1.39
CA LEU A 136 6.09 13.65 -0.47
C LEU A 136 7.49 13.31 -0.99
N PRO A 137 8.48 13.15 -0.10
CA PRO A 137 9.84 12.73 -0.48
C PRO A 137 9.90 11.20 -0.68
N VAL A 138 9.30 10.68 -1.74
CA VAL A 138 9.23 9.25 -2.02
C VAL A 138 10.59 8.75 -2.54
N ASP A 139 11.19 7.78 -1.85
CA ASP A 139 12.47 7.17 -2.20
C ASP A 139 12.36 6.04 -3.24
N GLY A 140 11.19 5.41 -3.35
CA GLY A 140 10.94 4.33 -4.31
C GLY A 140 9.48 3.94 -4.38
N ILE A 141 9.11 3.20 -5.44
CA ILE A 141 7.74 2.70 -5.60
C ILE A 141 7.70 1.20 -5.84
N ILE A 142 6.60 0.58 -5.41
CA ILE A 142 6.20 -0.78 -5.76
C ILE A 142 4.90 -0.71 -6.56
N ILE A 143 4.87 -1.39 -7.71
CA ILE A 143 3.70 -1.45 -8.58
C ILE A 143 2.87 -2.67 -8.19
N VAL A 144 1.57 -2.47 -7.91
CA VAL A 144 0.62 -3.55 -7.62
C VAL A 144 -0.30 -3.77 -8.81
N THR A 145 -0.44 -5.02 -9.20
CA THR A 145 -1.30 -5.47 -10.30
C THR A 145 -2.05 -6.75 -9.93
N SER A 146 -2.90 -7.22 -10.83
CA SER A 146 -3.58 -8.53 -10.74
C SER A 146 -3.60 -9.18 -12.12
N PRO A 147 -3.74 -10.53 -12.26
CA PRO A 147 -3.76 -11.21 -13.55
C PRO A 147 -4.91 -10.71 -14.41
N GLN A 148 -4.61 -9.97 -15.46
CA GLN A 148 -5.57 -9.45 -16.44
C GLN A 148 -4.86 -9.10 -17.74
N GLU A 149 -5.59 -9.09 -18.85
CA GLU A 149 -5.04 -8.86 -20.21
C GLU A 149 -4.23 -7.55 -20.37
N LEU A 150 -4.50 -6.53 -19.54
CA LEU A 150 -3.86 -5.21 -19.66
C LEU A 150 -2.67 -4.99 -18.72
N VAL A 151 -2.13 -6.03 -18.09
CA VAL A 151 -1.01 -5.92 -17.11
C VAL A 151 0.18 -5.17 -17.72
N GLY A 152 0.60 -5.52 -18.94
CA GLY A 152 1.72 -4.86 -19.62
C GLY A 152 1.51 -3.35 -19.78
N MET A 153 0.32 -2.92 -20.19
CA MET A 153 -0.01 -1.51 -20.35
C MET A 153 -0.06 -0.78 -18.98
N ILE A 154 -0.58 -1.43 -17.95
CA ILE A 154 -0.66 -0.86 -16.60
C ILE A 154 0.74 -0.66 -16.03
N VAL A 155 1.59 -1.67 -16.12
CA VAL A 155 2.99 -1.58 -15.67
C VAL A 155 3.73 -0.51 -16.45
N ALA A 156 3.61 -0.47 -17.79
CA ALA A 156 4.26 0.56 -18.61
C ALA A 156 3.82 1.99 -18.25
N LYS A 157 2.54 2.23 -17.95
CA LYS A 157 2.06 3.54 -17.49
C LYS A 157 2.67 3.94 -16.15
N ALA A 158 2.73 3.02 -15.18
CA ALA A 158 3.35 3.27 -13.88
C ALA A 158 4.86 3.53 -14.02
N VAL A 159 5.55 2.79 -14.89
CA VAL A 159 6.96 3.03 -15.22
C VAL A 159 7.18 4.42 -15.82
N ASN A 160 6.35 4.81 -16.78
CA ASN A 160 6.45 6.13 -17.38
C ASN A 160 6.17 7.27 -16.38
N MET A 161 5.26 7.05 -15.45
CA MET A 161 5.00 7.99 -14.36
C MET A 161 6.23 8.11 -13.46
N ALA A 162 6.78 7.00 -12.98
CA ALA A 162 7.96 6.97 -12.12
C ALA A 162 9.17 7.65 -12.77
N LYS A 163 9.41 7.36 -14.06
CA LYS A 163 10.49 8.01 -14.84
C LYS A 163 10.33 9.53 -14.92
N LYS A 164 9.09 10.04 -15.10
CA LYS A 164 8.84 11.49 -15.10
C LYS A 164 9.10 12.15 -13.75
N MET A 165 8.99 11.38 -12.67
CA MET A 165 9.18 11.83 -11.29
C MET A 165 10.61 11.58 -10.79
N ASP A 166 11.45 10.91 -11.59
CA ASP A 166 12.80 10.46 -11.20
C ASP A 166 12.80 9.59 -9.92
N ILE A 167 11.78 8.75 -9.79
CA ILE A 167 11.62 7.85 -8.64
C ILE A 167 11.94 6.41 -9.07
N PRO A 168 12.83 5.69 -8.36
CA PRO A 168 13.17 4.32 -8.65
C PRO A 168 11.98 3.38 -8.42
N ILE A 169 11.88 2.34 -9.25
CA ILE A 169 10.88 1.27 -9.12
C ILE A 169 11.57 0.05 -8.54
N LEU A 170 11.14 -0.40 -7.36
CA LEU A 170 11.67 -1.58 -6.68
C LEU A 170 11.25 -2.86 -7.39
N GLY A 171 10.03 -2.90 -7.90
CA GLY A 171 9.49 -4.02 -8.66
C GLY A 171 7.97 -4.04 -8.71
N VAL A 172 7.44 -5.21 -9.09
CA VAL A 172 6.01 -5.46 -9.27
C VAL A 172 5.53 -6.54 -8.31
N VAL A 173 4.38 -6.34 -7.69
CA VAL A 173 3.64 -7.35 -6.92
C VAL A 173 2.36 -7.68 -7.65
N GLU A 174 2.14 -8.95 -7.94
CA GLU A 174 0.87 -9.43 -8.50
C GLU A 174 0.01 -10.02 -7.39
N ASN A 175 -1.11 -9.39 -7.10
CA ASN A 175 -2.10 -9.91 -6.18
C ASN A 175 -3.14 -10.76 -6.94
N MET A 176 -3.80 -11.69 -6.25
CA MET A 176 -4.78 -12.63 -6.81
C MET A 176 -4.19 -13.46 -7.97
N SER A 177 -2.91 -13.82 -7.87
CA SER A 177 -2.15 -14.47 -8.94
C SER A 177 -2.66 -15.88 -9.25
N TYR A 178 -2.98 -16.65 -8.22
CA TYR A 178 -3.47 -18.02 -8.34
C TYR A 178 -4.29 -18.42 -7.11
N LEU A 179 -5.06 -19.49 -7.24
CA LEU A 179 -5.68 -20.22 -6.14
C LEU A 179 -4.95 -21.54 -5.94
N GLU A 180 -4.48 -21.84 -4.72
CA GLU A 180 -3.93 -23.14 -4.42
C GLU A 180 -5.06 -24.13 -4.08
N CYS A 181 -5.13 -25.25 -4.81
CA CYS A 181 -6.10 -26.31 -4.52
C CYS A 181 -5.82 -26.91 -3.13
N PRO A 182 -6.79 -26.94 -2.20
CA PRO A 182 -6.57 -27.46 -0.85
C PRO A 182 -6.16 -28.94 -0.82
N ASP A 183 -6.64 -29.74 -1.80
CA ASP A 183 -6.41 -31.18 -1.84
C ASP A 183 -5.08 -31.56 -2.50
N CYS A 184 -4.80 -31.04 -3.71
CA CYS A 184 -3.66 -31.48 -4.51
C CYS A 184 -2.56 -30.41 -4.68
N LYS A 185 -2.70 -29.25 -4.06
CA LYS A 185 -1.75 -28.13 -4.09
C LYS A 185 -1.45 -27.55 -5.48
N LYS A 186 -2.21 -27.95 -6.50
CA LYS A 186 -2.09 -27.40 -7.84
C LYS A 186 -2.55 -25.94 -7.85
N HIS A 187 -1.76 -25.08 -8.51
CA HIS A 187 -2.16 -23.71 -8.75
C HIS A 187 -3.22 -23.64 -9.86
N ILE A 188 -4.28 -22.91 -9.60
CA ILE A 188 -5.40 -22.68 -10.51
C ILE A 188 -5.40 -21.18 -10.83
N HIS A 189 -5.23 -20.85 -12.10
CA HIS A 189 -5.23 -19.47 -12.58
C HIS A 189 -6.66 -19.01 -12.87
N VAL A 190 -7.34 -18.48 -11.83
CA VAL A 190 -8.77 -18.12 -11.87
C VAL A 190 -9.05 -17.02 -12.91
N PHE A 191 -8.08 -16.13 -13.11
CA PHE A 191 -8.18 -15.01 -14.06
C PHE A 191 -7.38 -15.24 -15.36
N GLY A 192 -7.02 -16.49 -15.68
CA GLY A 192 -6.16 -16.83 -16.80
C GLY A 192 -4.68 -16.85 -16.43
N GLU A 193 -3.83 -17.16 -17.42
CA GLU A 193 -2.38 -17.20 -17.25
C GLU A 193 -1.84 -15.81 -16.87
N SER A 194 -0.90 -15.80 -15.91
CA SER A 194 -0.24 -14.56 -15.51
C SER A 194 0.75 -14.10 -16.59
N HIS A 195 0.72 -12.82 -16.93
CA HIS A 195 1.68 -12.17 -17.82
C HIS A 195 2.62 -11.22 -17.06
N VAL A 196 2.62 -11.25 -15.73
CA VAL A 196 3.39 -10.30 -14.91
C VAL A 196 4.89 -10.43 -15.12
N GLU A 197 5.41 -11.66 -15.24
CA GLU A 197 6.84 -11.91 -15.48
C GLU A 197 7.30 -11.30 -16.81
N GLN A 198 6.52 -11.50 -17.87
CA GLN A 198 6.80 -10.91 -19.18
C GLN A 198 6.75 -9.39 -19.10
N ALA A 199 5.67 -8.83 -18.52
CA ALA A 199 5.50 -7.38 -18.38
C ALA A 199 6.62 -6.74 -17.54
N ALA A 200 7.06 -7.39 -16.47
CA ALA A 200 8.17 -6.95 -15.66
C ALA A 200 9.49 -6.97 -16.47
N GLN A 201 9.78 -8.07 -17.16
CA GLN A 201 10.98 -8.23 -17.96
C GLN A 201 11.08 -7.18 -19.08
N GLU A 202 9.99 -6.93 -19.81
CA GLU A 202 9.92 -5.91 -20.88
C GLU A 202 10.21 -4.50 -20.37
N ASN A 203 9.97 -4.24 -19.09
CA ASN A 203 10.21 -2.94 -18.45
C ASN A 203 11.46 -2.92 -17.56
N GLY A 204 12.28 -3.99 -17.54
CA GLY A 204 13.50 -4.10 -16.74
C GLY A 204 13.23 -4.16 -15.23
N LEU A 205 12.07 -4.68 -14.83
CA LEU A 205 11.64 -4.80 -13.44
C LEU A 205 11.72 -6.26 -12.95
N LYS A 206 11.65 -6.43 -11.63
CA LYS A 206 11.53 -7.74 -10.97
C LYS A 206 10.11 -7.95 -10.46
N VAL A 207 9.64 -9.20 -10.51
CA VAL A 207 8.44 -9.62 -9.78
C VAL A 207 8.87 -9.92 -8.34
N LEU A 208 8.33 -9.15 -7.39
CA LEU A 208 8.68 -9.22 -5.97
C LEU A 208 7.83 -10.24 -5.21
N ALA A 209 6.56 -10.37 -5.58
CA ALA A 209 5.65 -11.35 -5.01
C ALA A 209 4.50 -11.69 -5.96
N GLN A 210 4.01 -12.91 -5.85
CA GLN A 210 2.74 -13.37 -6.43
C GLN A 210 1.86 -13.88 -5.29
N ILE A 211 0.83 -13.10 -4.94
CA ILE A 211 -0.03 -13.36 -3.77
C ILE A 211 -1.19 -14.26 -4.21
N PRO A 212 -1.46 -15.37 -3.50
CA PRO A 212 -2.57 -16.24 -3.83
C PRO A 212 -3.93 -15.60 -3.52
N ILE A 213 -4.97 -16.12 -4.14
CA ILE A 213 -6.36 -15.94 -3.71
C ILE A 213 -6.56 -16.88 -2.52
N ASP A 214 -6.63 -16.32 -1.32
CA ASP A 214 -6.91 -17.07 -0.09
C ASP A 214 -8.03 -16.38 0.71
N PRO A 215 -9.18 -17.05 0.90
CA PRO A 215 -10.27 -16.53 1.72
C PRO A 215 -9.85 -16.19 3.16
N LYS A 216 -8.81 -16.84 3.69
CA LYS A 216 -8.31 -16.56 5.04
C LYS A 216 -7.67 -15.17 5.10
N ILE A 217 -6.99 -14.74 4.03
CA ILE A 217 -6.44 -13.38 3.95
C ILE A 217 -7.58 -12.36 4.06
N ALA A 218 -8.65 -12.53 3.28
CA ALA A 218 -9.81 -11.65 3.33
C ALA A 218 -10.45 -11.62 4.73
N GLN A 219 -10.66 -12.79 5.36
CA GLN A 219 -11.21 -12.89 6.72
C GLN A 219 -10.34 -12.18 7.76
N MET A 220 -9.01 -12.31 7.65
CA MET A 220 -8.08 -11.65 8.57
C MET A 220 -8.12 -10.13 8.40
N VAL A 221 -8.15 -9.64 7.16
CA VAL A 221 -8.26 -8.20 6.84
C VAL A 221 -9.59 -7.63 7.32
N ASP A 222 -10.71 -8.28 7.00
CA ASP A 222 -12.05 -7.86 7.43
C ASP A 222 -12.20 -7.89 8.96
N GLY A 223 -11.48 -8.80 9.62
CA GLY A 223 -11.44 -8.93 11.08
C GLY A 223 -10.43 -8.02 11.78
N GLY A 224 -9.77 -7.09 11.06
CA GLY A 224 -8.78 -6.19 11.63
C GLY A 224 -7.50 -6.89 12.12
N ARG A 225 -7.12 -8.00 11.49
CA ARG A 225 -6.03 -8.88 11.94
C ARG A 225 -4.99 -9.14 10.86
N VAL A 226 -4.72 -8.16 10.00
CA VAL A 226 -3.72 -8.24 8.94
C VAL A 226 -2.33 -8.60 9.47
N GLU A 227 -2.01 -8.20 10.70
CA GLU A 227 -0.73 -8.47 11.36
C GLU A 227 -0.50 -9.95 11.69
N TYR A 228 -1.50 -10.81 11.59
CA TYR A 228 -1.37 -12.25 11.85
C TYR A 228 -1.35 -13.10 10.57
N ILE A 229 -1.37 -12.49 9.38
CA ILE A 229 -1.28 -13.20 8.12
C ILE A 229 0.16 -13.74 7.93
N GLU A 230 0.29 -15.04 7.68
CA GLU A 230 1.56 -15.61 7.24
C GLU A 230 1.80 -15.31 5.76
N MET A 231 2.97 -14.81 5.41
CA MET A 231 3.31 -14.27 4.09
C MET A 231 4.59 -14.86 3.51
N PRO A 232 4.67 -16.20 3.31
CA PRO A 232 5.92 -16.82 2.85
C PRO A 232 6.35 -16.37 1.44
N TRP A 233 5.41 -15.89 0.63
CA TRP A 233 5.66 -15.37 -0.72
C TRP A 233 6.17 -13.93 -0.76
N PHE A 234 6.29 -13.26 0.39
CA PHE A 234 6.50 -11.81 0.46
C PHE A 234 7.94 -11.41 0.79
N GLU A 235 8.83 -12.39 1.03
CA GLU A 235 10.20 -12.13 1.50
C GLU A 235 11.01 -11.29 0.51
N LYS A 236 10.94 -11.60 -0.80
CA LYS A 236 11.62 -10.81 -1.84
C LYS A 236 11.17 -9.33 -1.88
N ALA A 237 9.90 -9.07 -1.54
CA ALA A 237 9.39 -7.70 -1.48
C ALA A 237 9.99 -6.95 -0.29
N ALA A 238 10.09 -7.58 0.87
CA ALA A 238 10.75 -7.01 2.04
C ALA A 238 12.25 -6.77 1.80
N GLU A 239 12.96 -7.74 1.21
CA GLU A 239 14.38 -7.59 0.83
C GLU A 239 14.60 -6.43 -0.14
N ALA A 240 13.71 -6.25 -1.12
CA ALA A 240 13.79 -5.13 -2.07
C ALA A 240 13.62 -3.77 -1.39
N VAL A 241 12.79 -3.69 -0.33
CA VAL A 241 12.62 -2.50 0.50
C VAL A 241 13.86 -2.25 1.36
N GLU A 242 14.45 -3.30 1.97
CA GLU A 242 15.67 -3.17 2.78
C GLU A 242 16.89 -2.74 1.95
N ALA A 243 16.93 -3.10 0.67
CA ALA A 243 18.03 -2.77 -0.25
C ALA A 243 17.97 -1.34 -0.81
N LEU A 244 16.89 -0.58 -0.55
CA LEU A 244 16.72 0.81 -0.97
C LEU A 244 17.54 1.75 -0.07
#